data_f9c25ddbb358bf486d5f01d4675ca89b
#
_entry.id   f9c25ddbb358bf486d5f01d4675ca89b
#
_cell.length_a   1.000
_cell.length_b   1.000
_cell.length_c   1.000
_cell.angle_alpha   90.00
_cell.angle_beta   90.00
_cell.angle_gamma   90.00
#
_symmetry.space_group_name_H-M   'P 1'
#
loop_
_entity.id
_entity.type
_entity.pdbx_description
1 polymer ?
#
loop_
_entity_poly.entity_id
_entity_poly.type
_entity_poly.pdbx_seq_one_letter_code
_entity_poly.pdbx_strand_id
1 'polypeptide(L)'
;MFIRSTFIVISLFLSVASFCQKQISETDAVSMAVKNSKNISASDLVIKQQKQLLKSSINLPNPEVFVESPTGNFYTGSVTQSIEFPTVYGKQYQLQKQRIGLAEKEKIVTEIEIKFQVKQLYLLLQYADTLQKQLYIQDTVYAGIASSASRQFDAGQINYLQKVFTETQYGEIHNQYLQSQISVSNLQSQLQFLTGLQEPFRAIQLTSQLMGVAVQDSAALIYNPTIQLYKQTQNISQKNIELQKNKALPGLAIGYFNQGERSTPVGNRFRFGITVPLWFGQYKGNINAARTELEIAKQKTNGLQQQLSVQLIQAQNELTMNEQSLKYYQTTGIKKANEIINTAKRFFESGENDYINYLRNINDAYLIQLKYLEAIRNYNQSILSIKYLTGTL
;
A
#
# COMPACT_ATOMS: atom_id res chain seq x y z
N MET A 1 -24.74 35.59 69.78
CA MET A 1 -24.33 35.98 68.41
C MET A 1 -23.75 34.72 67.75
N PHE A 2 -24.56 33.99 66.99
CA PHE A 2 -24.23 32.68 66.45
C PHE A 2 -23.72 32.86 65.02
N ILE A 3 -22.45 32.46 64.76
CA ILE A 3 -21.87 32.36 63.41
C ILE A 3 -22.08 30.93 62.92
N ARG A 4 -22.97 30.76 61.95
CA ARG A 4 -23.16 29.49 61.23
C ARG A 4 -22.08 29.32 60.17
N SER A 5 -21.18 28.37 60.36
CA SER A 5 -20.24 27.89 59.33
C SER A 5 -20.97 26.98 58.38
N THR A 6 -21.19 27.41 57.16
CA THR A 6 -21.72 26.60 56.08
C THR A 6 -20.56 25.84 55.41
N PHE A 7 -20.47 24.53 55.65
CA PHE A 7 -19.56 23.64 54.90
C PHE A 7 -20.17 23.41 53.51
N ILE A 8 -19.52 23.95 52.47
CA ILE A 8 -19.79 23.62 51.08
C ILE A 8 -19.01 22.36 50.74
N VAL A 9 -19.67 21.23 50.70
CA VAL A 9 -19.12 19.97 50.16
C VAL A 9 -19.15 20.08 48.64
N ILE A 10 -18.01 20.43 48.03
CA ILE A 10 -17.78 20.35 46.57
C ILE A 10 -17.59 18.89 46.27
N SER A 11 -18.63 18.20 45.85
CA SER A 11 -18.60 16.87 45.26
C SER A 11 -17.92 16.95 43.91
N LEU A 12 -16.63 16.61 43.87
CA LEU A 12 -15.85 16.45 42.64
C LEU A 12 -16.34 15.17 41.93
N PHE A 13 -17.32 15.28 41.03
CA PHE A 13 -17.64 14.24 40.09
C PHE A 13 -16.43 14.07 39.16
N LEU A 14 -15.50 13.20 39.53
CA LEU A 14 -14.58 12.59 38.59
C LEU A 14 -15.42 11.71 37.65
N SER A 15 -15.89 12.31 36.56
CA SER A 15 -16.36 11.53 35.41
C SER A 15 -15.17 10.73 34.89
N VAL A 16 -15.09 9.48 35.33
CA VAL A 16 -14.27 8.47 34.66
C VAL A 16 -14.88 8.33 33.28
N ALA A 17 -14.40 9.10 32.32
CA ALA A 17 -14.68 8.88 30.92
C ALA A 17 -14.16 7.48 30.62
N SER A 18 -15.03 6.48 30.67
CA SER A 18 -14.79 5.17 30.10
C SER A 18 -14.46 5.45 28.63
N PHE A 19 -13.17 5.50 28.31
CA PHE A 19 -12.70 5.49 26.94
C PHE A 19 -13.16 4.17 26.31
N CYS A 20 -14.41 4.12 25.87
CA CYS A 20 -14.90 3.07 25.00
C CYS A 20 -14.13 3.26 23.69
N GLN A 21 -13.03 2.51 23.52
CA GLN A 21 -12.26 2.54 22.29
C GLN A 21 -13.21 2.27 21.14
N LYS A 22 -13.32 3.25 20.24
CA LYS A 22 -14.21 3.19 19.07
C LYS A 22 -13.85 1.98 18.21
N GLN A 23 -14.83 1.15 17.93
CA GLN A 23 -14.66 0.05 16.99
C GLN A 23 -14.75 0.60 15.55
N ILE A 24 -13.80 0.28 14.71
CA ILE A 24 -13.73 0.73 13.33
C ILE A 24 -13.69 -0.50 12.42
N SER A 25 -14.47 -0.46 11.33
CA SER A 25 -14.48 -1.52 10.33
C SER A 25 -13.23 -1.43 9.42
N GLU A 26 -12.88 -2.55 8.77
CA GLU A 26 -11.81 -2.58 7.76
C GLU A 26 -12.08 -1.57 6.63
N THR A 27 -13.32 -1.50 6.17
CA THR A 27 -13.73 -0.58 5.11
C THR A 27 -13.58 0.88 5.51
N ASP A 28 -13.94 1.23 6.76
CA ASP A 28 -13.75 2.59 7.28
C ASP A 28 -12.27 2.94 7.41
N ALA A 29 -11.45 2.03 7.95
CA ALA A 29 -10.01 2.23 8.06
C ALA A 29 -9.36 2.47 6.69
N VAL A 30 -9.73 1.68 5.67
CA VAL A 30 -9.28 1.85 4.30
C VAL A 30 -9.71 3.20 3.73
N SER A 31 -10.98 3.60 3.90
CA SER A 31 -11.49 4.86 3.37
C SER A 31 -10.80 6.08 3.99
N MET A 32 -10.56 6.04 5.30
CA MET A 32 -9.82 7.08 6.02
C MET A 32 -8.37 7.18 5.53
N ALA A 33 -7.67 6.04 5.38
CA ALA A 33 -6.30 6.02 4.93
C ALA A 33 -6.15 6.56 3.50
N VAL A 34 -7.03 6.18 2.58
CA VAL A 34 -7.06 6.73 1.22
C VAL A 34 -7.29 8.23 1.24
N LYS A 35 -8.25 8.72 2.04
CA LYS A 35 -8.57 10.15 2.14
C LYS A 35 -7.43 10.97 2.76
N ASN A 36 -6.75 10.44 3.77
CA ASN A 36 -5.74 11.18 4.54
C ASN A 36 -4.31 10.97 4.02
N SER A 37 -4.10 10.08 3.04
CA SER A 37 -2.79 9.76 2.48
C SER A 37 -2.13 10.96 1.80
N LYS A 38 -0.93 11.32 2.26
CA LYS A 38 -0.09 12.33 1.63
C LYS A 38 0.44 11.87 0.27
N ASN A 39 0.67 10.56 0.09
CA ASN A 39 1.14 9.99 -1.18
C ASN A 39 0.07 10.12 -2.27
N ILE A 40 -1.21 9.89 -1.95
CA ILE A 40 -2.32 10.10 -2.89
C ILE A 40 -2.46 11.59 -3.22
N SER A 41 -2.38 12.46 -2.21
CA SER A 41 -2.40 13.91 -2.42
C SER A 41 -1.23 14.38 -3.31
N ALA A 42 -0.04 13.81 -3.13
CA ALA A 42 1.11 14.07 -4.01
C ALA A 42 0.85 13.60 -5.44
N SER A 43 0.25 12.41 -5.62
CA SER A 43 -0.13 11.90 -6.95
C SER A 43 -1.15 12.81 -7.65
N ASP A 44 -2.10 13.40 -6.92
CA ASP A 44 -3.04 14.40 -7.47
C ASP A 44 -2.31 15.66 -7.95
N LEU A 45 -1.28 16.10 -7.22
CA LEU A 45 -0.44 17.22 -7.65
C LEU A 45 0.38 16.88 -8.90
N VAL A 46 0.89 15.64 -9.02
CA VAL A 46 1.56 15.18 -10.25
C VAL A 46 0.60 15.20 -11.44
N ILE A 47 -0.62 14.71 -11.29
CA ILE A 47 -1.64 14.78 -12.35
C ILE A 47 -1.92 16.25 -12.72
N LYS A 48 -2.07 17.13 -11.74
CA LYS A 48 -2.25 18.57 -11.96
C LYS A 48 -1.06 19.17 -12.72
N GLN A 49 0.17 18.83 -12.35
CA GLN A 49 1.39 19.25 -13.04
C GLN A 49 1.38 18.81 -14.50
N GLN A 50 1.09 17.52 -14.78
CA GLN A 50 1.04 17.00 -16.14
C GLN A 50 -0.06 17.69 -16.98
N LYS A 51 -1.20 18.03 -16.38
CA LYS A 51 -2.28 18.80 -17.03
C LYS A 51 -1.84 20.25 -17.34
N GLN A 52 -1.04 20.87 -16.47
CA GLN A 52 -0.47 22.19 -16.75
C GLN A 52 0.54 22.14 -17.90
N LEU A 53 1.39 21.11 -17.94
CA LEU A 53 2.33 20.87 -19.04
C LEU A 53 1.63 20.61 -20.39
N LEU A 54 0.37 20.17 -20.38
CA LEU A 54 -0.40 20.01 -21.61
C LEU A 54 -0.60 21.36 -22.33
N LYS A 55 -0.75 22.46 -21.58
CA LYS A 55 -0.88 23.80 -22.15
C LYS A 55 0.40 24.28 -22.84
N SER A 56 1.56 23.87 -22.34
CA SER A 56 2.88 24.19 -22.91
C SER A 56 3.35 23.21 -23.98
N SER A 57 2.59 22.13 -24.24
CA SER A 57 2.96 21.13 -25.25
C SER A 57 2.82 21.63 -26.67
N ILE A 58 2.08 22.73 -26.90
CA ILE A 58 1.99 23.48 -28.16
C ILE A 58 2.78 24.76 -27.94
N ASN A 59 4.09 24.67 -28.01
CA ASN A 59 4.96 25.82 -27.83
C ASN A 59 5.69 26.11 -29.15
N LEU A 60 5.38 27.26 -29.73
CA LEU A 60 6.16 27.79 -30.84
C LEU A 60 7.52 28.28 -30.31
N PRO A 61 8.63 28.06 -31.03
CA PRO A 61 9.90 28.72 -30.70
C PRO A 61 9.71 30.24 -30.58
N ASN A 62 10.50 30.86 -29.72
CA ASN A 62 10.44 32.32 -29.60
C ASN A 62 10.83 32.98 -30.92
N PRO A 63 10.20 34.11 -31.32
CA PRO A 63 10.66 34.88 -32.45
C PRO A 63 12.06 35.45 -32.19
N GLU A 64 12.90 35.36 -33.18
CA GLU A 64 14.24 35.96 -33.17
C GLU A 64 14.19 37.38 -33.72
N VAL A 65 14.75 38.33 -32.99
CA VAL A 65 14.84 39.72 -33.40
C VAL A 65 16.31 40.04 -33.68
N PHE A 66 16.61 40.45 -34.87
CA PHE A 66 17.94 40.86 -35.27
C PHE A 66 17.99 42.35 -35.55
N VAL A 67 19.09 42.98 -35.17
CA VAL A 67 19.45 44.34 -35.58
C VAL A 67 20.84 44.24 -36.20
N GLU A 68 20.92 44.56 -37.47
CA GLU A 68 22.13 44.44 -38.26
C GLU A 68 22.50 45.80 -38.89
N SER A 69 23.79 46.04 -39.10
CA SER A 69 24.29 47.16 -39.83
C SER A 69 25.11 46.68 -41.07
N PRO A 70 24.46 46.40 -42.19
CA PRO A 70 25.09 45.73 -43.32
C PRO A 70 26.26 46.53 -43.94
N THR A 71 26.20 47.86 -43.84
CA THR A 71 27.20 48.75 -44.46
C THR A 71 27.92 49.64 -43.45
N GLY A 72 27.58 49.52 -42.12
CA GLY A 72 28.06 50.43 -41.10
C GLY A 72 27.39 51.83 -41.10
N ASN A 73 26.62 52.17 -42.10
CA ASN A 73 26.01 53.48 -42.23
C ASN A 73 24.58 53.58 -41.72
N PHE A 74 23.90 52.47 -41.56
CA PHE A 74 22.53 52.41 -41.01
C PHE A 74 22.25 51.07 -40.43
N TYR A 75 21.24 51.00 -39.54
CA TYR A 75 20.77 49.78 -38.92
C TYR A 75 19.49 49.28 -39.57
N THR A 76 19.41 47.96 -39.78
CA THR A 76 18.22 47.27 -40.26
C THR A 76 17.70 46.37 -39.15
N GLY A 77 16.37 46.26 -39.00
CA GLY A 77 15.74 45.36 -38.05
C GLY A 77 15.00 44.23 -38.76
N SER A 78 15.09 43.03 -38.18
CA SER A 78 14.33 41.88 -38.66
C SER A 78 13.74 41.08 -37.50
N VAL A 79 12.60 40.43 -37.78
CA VAL A 79 11.94 39.49 -36.87
C VAL A 79 11.70 38.21 -37.64
N THR A 80 12.17 37.07 -37.12
CA THR A 80 11.97 35.76 -37.74
C THR A 80 11.32 34.81 -36.77
N GLN A 81 10.26 34.14 -37.20
CA GLN A 81 9.57 33.08 -36.47
C GLN A 81 9.82 31.74 -37.16
N SER A 82 10.51 30.84 -36.49
CA SER A 82 10.66 29.45 -36.92
C SER A 82 9.47 28.64 -36.44
N ILE A 83 8.97 27.74 -37.25
CA ILE A 83 7.82 26.85 -36.94
C ILE A 83 8.21 25.44 -37.36
N GLU A 84 8.17 24.47 -36.42
CA GLU A 84 8.27 23.07 -36.81
C GLU A 84 7.09 22.66 -37.69
N PHE A 85 7.20 21.56 -38.41
CA PHE A 85 6.08 21.08 -39.22
C PHE A 85 4.80 20.99 -38.38
N PRO A 86 3.64 21.50 -38.80
CA PRO A 86 2.45 21.67 -37.94
C PRO A 86 2.00 20.40 -37.19
N THR A 87 2.22 19.20 -37.77
CA THR A 87 1.86 17.94 -37.14
C THR A 87 2.70 17.61 -35.90
N VAL A 88 3.90 18.20 -35.77
CA VAL A 88 4.77 18.01 -34.59
C VAL A 88 4.05 18.46 -33.32
N TYR A 89 3.43 19.65 -33.36
CA TYR A 89 2.68 20.17 -32.20
C TYR A 89 1.52 19.26 -31.80
N GLY A 90 0.79 18.70 -32.77
CA GLY A 90 -0.25 17.72 -32.53
C GLY A 90 0.27 16.44 -31.90
N LYS A 91 1.47 15.96 -32.30
CA LYS A 91 2.11 14.79 -31.72
C LYS A 91 2.67 15.06 -30.33
N GLN A 92 3.21 16.26 -30.07
CA GLN A 92 3.62 16.68 -28.72
C GLN A 92 2.42 16.73 -27.76
N TYR A 93 1.29 17.28 -28.19
CA TYR A 93 0.05 17.29 -27.41
C TYR A 93 -0.45 15.86 -27.10
N GLN A 94 -0.46 14.98 -28.12
CA GLN A 94 -0.88 13.58 -27.92
C GLN A 94 0.06 12.84 -26.94
N LEU A 95 1.37 13.04 -27.05
CA LEU A 95 2.35 12.46 -26.13
C LEU A 95 2.13 12.94 -24.70
N GLN A 96 1.93 14.25 -24.51
CA GLN A 96 1.65 14.81 -23.18
C GLN A 96 0.34 14.29 -22.60
N LYS A 97 -0.70 14.06 -23.43
CA LYS A 97 -1.94 13.42 -22.99
C LYS A 97 -1.71 11.99 -22.47
N GLN A 98 -0.80 11.22 -23.11
CA GLN A 98 -0.44 9.89 -22.60
C GLN A 98 0.32 9.97 -21.28
N ARG A 99 1.13 11.02 -21.04
CA ARG A 99 1.80 11.24 -19.74
C ARG A 99 0.82 11.58 -18.62
N ILE A 100 -0.26 12.29 -18.91
CA ILE A 100 -1.36 12.49 -17.96
C ILE A 100 -1.97 11.12 -17.59
N GLY A 101 -2.27 10.28 -18.60
CA GLY A 101 -2.78 8.93 -18.35
C GLY A 101 -1.81 8.05 -17.56
N LEU A 102 -0.49 8.23 -17.70
CA LEU A 102 0.50 7.55 -16.86
C LEU A 102 0.37 7.98 -15.41
N ALA A 103 0.35 9.28 -15.12
CA ALA A 103 0.21 9.81 -13.77
C ALA A 103 -1.11 9.35 -13.10
N GLU A 104 -2.20 9.23 -13.87
CA GLU A 104 -3.47 8.68 -13.37
C GLU A 104 -3.34 7.19 -13.02
N LYS A 105 -2.60 6.40 -13.82
CA LYS A 105 -2.32 4.99 -13.50
C LYS A 105 -1.40 4.82 -12.29
N GLU A 106 -0.39 5.67 -12.14
CA GLU A 106 0.49 5.72 -10.96
C GLU A 106 -0.30 6.00 -9.68
N LYS A 107 -1.26 6.93 -9.72
CA LYS A 107 -2.16 7.18 -8.59
C LYS A 107 -2.96 5.93 -8.22
N ILE A 108 -3.51 5.20 -9.21
CA ILE A 108 -4.27 3.96 -8.95
C ILE A 108 -3.39 2.90 -8.29
N VAL A 109 -2.14 2.74 -8.72
CA VAL A 109 -1.18 1.83 -8.08
C VAL A 109 -0.95 2.22 -6.63
N THR A 110 -0.68 3.51 -6.35
CA THR A 110 -0.51 4.04 -4.99
C THR A 110 -1.74 3.79 -4.12
N GLU A 111 -2.96 3.99 -4.64
CA GLU A 111 -4.21 3.73 -3.90
C GLU A 111 -4.35 2.25 -3.52
N ILE A 112 -4.03 1.34 -4.44
CA ILE A 112 -4.14 -0.11 -4.18
C ILE A 112 -3.09 -0.58 -3.18
N GLU A 113 -1.87 -0.05 -3.25
CA GLU A 113 -0.82 -0.32 -2.26
C GLU A 113 -1.23 0.10 -0.86
N ILE A 114 -1.81 1.30 -0.70
CA ILE A 114 -2.31 1.79 0.58
C ILE A 114 -3.46 0.93 1.08
N LYS A 115 -4.42 0.58 0.22
CA LYS A 115 -5.54 -0.32 0.58
C LYS A 115 -5.01 -1.67 1.06
N PHE A 116 -4.05 -2.26 0.34
CA PHE A 116 -3.43 -3.52 0.71
C PHE A 116 -2.74 -3.43 2.07
N GLN A 117 -1.90 -2.41 2.27
CA GLN A 117 -1.19 -2.19 3.52
C GLN A 117 -2.13 -2.03 4.72
N VAL A 118 -3.20 -1.23 4.58
CA VAL A 118 -4.18 -1.03 5.65
C VAL A 118 -4.93 -2.32 5.97
N LYS A 119 -5.39 -3.06 4.96
CA LYS A 119 -6.08 -4.34 5.16
C LYS A 119 -5.17 -5.38 5.83
N GLN A 120 -3.90 -5.43 5.43
CA GLN A 120 -2.91 -6.32 6.05
C GLN A 120 -2.68 -5.98 7.52
N LEU A 121 -2.46 -4.70 7.85
CA LEU A 121 -2.29 -4.25 9.23
C LEU A 121 -3.56 -4.44 10.08
N TYR A 122 -4.73 -4.24 9.47
CA TYR A 122 -6.01 -4.45 10.14
C TYR A 122 -6.21 -5.93 10.49
N LEU A 123 -5.91 -6.85 9.57
CA LEU A 123 -5.93 -8.29 9.81
C LEU A 123 -4.94 -8.69 10.93
N LEU A 124 -3.74 -8.12 10.93
CA LEU A 124 -2.75 -8.35 11.99
C LEU A 124 -3.24 -7.83 13.34
N LEU A 125 -3.91 -6.68 13.39
CA LEU A 125 -4.51 -6.15 14.62
C LEU A 125 -5.64 -7.05 15.14
N GLN A 126 -6.51 -7.54 14.26
CA GLN A 126 -7.56 -8.51 14.64
C GLN A 126 -6.97 -9.78 15.24
N TYR A 127 -5.90 -10.30 14.64
CA TYR A 127 -5.17 -11.46 15.15
C TYR A 127 -4.54 -11.17 16.52
N ALA A 128 -3.82 -10.05 16.65
CA ALA A 128 -3.13 -9.66 17.87
C ALA A 128 -4.10 -9.41 19.04
N ASP A 129 -5.24 -8.75 18.79
CA ASP A 129 -6.30 -8.54 19.78
C ASP A 129 -6.88 -9.89 20.29
N THR A 130 -7.05 -10.85 19.38
CA THR A 130 -7.59 -12.18 19.73
C THR A 130 -6.56 -12.98 20.51
N LEU A 131 -5.30 -12.95 20.08
CA LEU A 131 -4.17 -13.58 20.76
C LEU A 131 -3.99 -13.02 22.18
N GLN A 132 -4.03 -11.71 22.34
CA GLN A 132 -3.92 -11.05 23.64
C GLN A 132 -5.01 -11.53 24.61
N LYS A 133 -6.26 -11.62 24.15
CA LYS A 133 -7.37 -12.14 24.97
C LYS A 133 -7.13 -13.59 25.40
N GLN A 134 -6.63 -14.42 24.49
CA GLN A 134 -6.33 -15.83 24.81
C GLN A 134 -5.18 -15.94 25.81
N LEU A 135 -4.11 -15.16 25.63
CA LEU A 135 -2.97 -15.13 26.56
C LEU A 135 -3.38 -14.59 27.93
N TYR A 136 -4.29 -13.61 28.01
CA TYR A 136 -4.83 -13.13 29.28
C TYR A 136 -5.56 -14.24 30.06
N ILE A 137 -6.37 -15.05 29.37
CA ILE A 137 -7.05 -16.20 29.99
C ILE A 137 -6.02 -17.21 30.48
N GLN A 138 -5.00 -17.52 29.69
CA GLN A 138 -3.94 -18.45 30.08
C GLN A 138 -3.14 -17.91 31.28
N ASP A 139 -2.76 -16.64 31.26
CA ASP A 139 -2.05 -15.96 32.35
C ASP A 139 -2.81 -16.12 33.68
N THR A 140 -4.13 -15.88 33.67
CA THR A 140 -4.99 -16.03 34.83
C THR A 140 -5.01 -17.48 35.35
N VAL A 141 -5.11 -18.45 34.44
CA VAL A 141 -5.11 -19.89 34.81
C VAL A 141 -3.76 -20.31 35.41
N TYR A 142 -2.66 -19.94 34.76
CA TYR A 142 -1.31 -20.29 35.22
C TYR A 142 -0.93 -19.60 36.53
N ALA A 143 -1.36 -18.34 36.73
CA ALA A 143 -1.21 -17.66 38.03
C ALA A 143 -1.89 -18.40 39.17
N GLY A 144 -3.11 -18.87 38.92
CA GLY A 144 -3.85 -19.69 39.91
C GLY A 144 -3.16 -21.02 40.25
N ILE A 145 -2.62 -21.70 39.22
CA ILE A 145 -1.87 -22.95 39.37
C ILE A 145 -0.58 -22.72 40.17
N ALA A 146 0.22 -21.69 39.79
CA ALA A 146 1.48 -21.38 40.49
C ALA A 146 1.25 -21.00 41.98
N SER A 147 0.21 -20.19 42.25
CA SER A 147 -0.18 -19.85 43.60
C SER A 147 -0.60 -21.08 44.42
N SER A 148 -1.34 -22.01 43.81
CA SER A 148 -1.76 -23.26 44.45
C SER A 148 -0.57 -24.18 44.75
N ALA A 149 0.35 -24.31 43.77
CA ALA A 149 1.56 -25.10 43.94
C ALA A 149 2.47 -24.57 45.06
N SER A 150 2.62 -23.24 45.18
CA SER A 150 3.39 -22.62 46.27
C SER A 150 2.81 -22.97 47.63
N ARG A 151 1.49 -22.85 47.82
CA ARG A 151 0.83 -23.22 49.07
C ARG A 151 0.97 -24.72 49.41
N GLN A 152 0.87 -25.60 48.41
CA GLN A 152 1.04 -27.05 48.63
C GLN A 152 2.48 -27.44 48.94
N PHE A 153 3.46 -26.73 48.36
CA PHE A 153 4.86 -26.90 48.72
C PHE A 153 5.12 -26.50 50.16
N ASP A 154 4.62 -25.35 50.59
CA ASP A 154 4.75 -24.86 51.96
C ASP A 154 4.08 -25.81 52.98
N ALA A 155 3.02 -26.52 52.55
CA ALA A 155 2.36 -27.57 53.33
C ALA A 155 3.05 -28.96 53.20
N GLY A 156 4.15 -29.10 52.48
CA GLY A 156 4.89 -30.34 52.27
C GLY A 156 4.19 -31.38 51.37
N GLN A 157 3.17 -30.98 50.62
CA GLN A 157 2.36 -31.87 49.79
C GLN A 157 2.95 -32.13 48.39
N ILE A 158 3.81 -31.23 47.91
CA ILE A 158 4.50 -31.37 46.62
C ILE A 158 6.00 -31.13 46.81
N ASN A 159 6.78 -31.59 45.81
CA ASN A 159 8.23 -31.39 45.83
C ASN A 159 8.63 -30.02 45.21
N TYR A 160 9.88 -29.62 45.45
CA TYR A 160 10.43 -28.35 44.96
C TYR A 160 10.42 -28.24 43.43
N LEU A 161 10.64 -29.36 42.72
CA LEU A 161 10.63 -29.36 41.22
C LEU A 161 9.24 -28.96 40.69
N GLN A 162 8.18 -29.48 41.26
CA GLN A 162 6.80 -29.15 40.86
C GLN A 162 6.49 -27.67 41.10
N LYS A 163 6.93 -27.10 42.24
CA LYS A 163 6.78 -25.67 42.53
C LYS A 163 7.52 -24.83 41.48
N VAL A 164 8.84 -25.04 41.31
CA VAL A 164 9.65 -24.25 40.37
C VAL A 164 9.16 -24.38 38.94
N PHE A 165 8.74 -25.56 38.51
CA PHE A 165 8.17 -25.78 37.19
C PHE A 165 6.89 -24.96 36.96
N THR A 166 5.97 -24.93 37.90
CA THR A 166 4.74 -24.12 37.79
C THR A 166 5.01 -22.63 37.76
N GLU A 167 5.92 -22.15 38.61
CA GLU A 167 6.33 -20.74 38.65
C GLU A 167 6.99 -20.31 37.34
N THR A 168 7.85 -21.17 36.77
CA THR A 168 8.50 -20.91 35.47
C THR A 168 7.50 -20.86 34.33
N GLN A 169 6.56 -21.80 34.28
CA GLN A 169 5.51 -21.80 33.25
C GLN A 169 4.59 -20.57 33.35
N TYR A 170 4.23 -20.16 34.58
CA TYR A 170 3.50 -18.92 34.77
C TYR A 170 4.30 -17.71 34.30
N GLY A 171 5.58 -17.60 34.67
CA GLY A 171 6.44 -16.50 34.24
C GLY A 171 6.55 -16.39 32.73
N GLU A 172 6.65 -17.52 32.02
CA GLU A 172 6.69 -17.53 30.54
C GLU A 172 5.38 -17.04 29.91
N ILE A 173 4.22 -17.53 30.37
CA ILE A 173 2.92 -17.09 29.84
C ILE A 173 2.66 -15.63 30.18
N HIS A 174 3.02 -15.18 31.39
CA HIS A 174 2.89 -13.77 31.78
C HIS A 174 3.73 -12.86 30.87
N ASN A 175 4.98 -13.24 30.60
CA ASN A 175 5.85 -12.51 29.66
C ASN A 175 5.24 -12.43 28.24
N GLN A 176 4.70 -13.55 27.73
CA GLN A 176 4.02 -13.57 26.42
C GLN A 176 2.79 -12.66 26.40
N TYR A 177 2.01 -12.63 27.48
CA TYR A 177 0.87 -11.71 27.62
C TYR A 177 1.32 -10.26 27.58
N LEU A 178 2.35 -9.85 28.32
CA LEU A 178 2.89 -8.50 28.30
C LEU A 178 3.41 -8.11 26.91
N GLN A 179 4.12 -9.01 26.22
CA GLN A 179 4.59 -8.78 24.86
C GLN A 179 3.42 -8.59 23.87
N SER A 180 2.32 -9.34 24.07
CA SER A 180 1.12 -9.20 23.22
C SER A 180 0.45 -7.83 23.37
N GLN A 181 0.45 -7.24 24.56
CA GLN A 181 -0.05 -5.88 24.81
C GLN A 181 0.74 -4.84 24.01
N ILE A 182 2.07 -4.95 24.02
CA ILE A 182 2.95 -4.05 23.25
C ILE A 182 2.72 -4.25 21.75
N SER A 183 2.56 -5.47 21.29
CA SER A 183 2.28 -5.78 19.89
C SER A 183 0.98 -5.14 19.40
N VAL A 184 -0.11 -5.23 20.18
CA VAL A 184 -1.38 -4.56 19.87
C VAL A 184 -1.20 -3.04 19.80
N SER A 185 -0.52 -2.44 20.79
CA SER A 185 -0.25 -1.00 20.81
C SER A 185 0.53 -0.53 19.58
N ASN A 186 1.55 -1.29 19.17
CA ASN A 186 2.35 -0.97 17.99
C ASN A 186 1.51 -1.03 16.70
N LEU A 187 0.66 -2.05 16.54
CA LEU A 187 -0.22 -2.18 15.37
C LEU A 187 -1.28 -1.07 15.34
N GLN A 188 -1.83 -0.70 16.49
CA GLN A 188 -2.73 0.44 16.60
C GLN A 188 -2.05 1.74 16.16
N SER A 189 -0.82 2.00 16.62
CA SER A 189 -0.06 3.18 16.25
C SER A 189 0.24 3.25 14.74
N GLN A 190 0.57 2.11 14.12
CA GLN A 190 0.78 2.04 12.66
C GLN A 190 -0.50 2.34 11.88
N LEU A 191 -1.63 1.79 12.32
CA LEU A 191 -2.92 2.06 11.68
C LEU A 191 -3.39 3.51 11.91
N GLN A 192 -3.17 4.07 13.09
CA GLN A 192 -3.42 5.49 13.37
C GLN A 192 -2.63 6.40 12.42
N PHE A 193 -1.36 6.10 12.21
CA PHE A 193 -0.52 6.85 11.26
C PHE A 193 -1.10 6.81 9.85
N LEU A 194 -1.52 5.63 9.36
CA LEU A 194 -2.08 5.48 8.01
C LEU A 194 -3.48 6.12 7.87
N THR A 195 -4.32 5.97 8.89
CA THR A 195 -5.71 6.48 8.86
C THR A 195 -5.81 7.96 9.23
N GLY A 196 -4.79 8.51 9.90
CA GLY A 196 -4.80 9.86 10.45
C GLY A 196 -5.65 10.02 11.71
N LEU A 197 -6.04 8.92 12.35
CA LEU A 197 -6.78 8.93 13.62
C LEU A 197 -5.85 9.32 14.76
N GLN A 198 -6.36 10.15 15.67
CA GLN A 198 -5.61 10.58 16.86
C GLN A 198 -5.83 9.65 18.06
N GLU A 199 -7.00 9.00 18.10
CA GLU A 199 -7.38 8.14 19.21
C GLU A 199 -7.17 6.66 18.87
N PRO A 200 -6.75 5.83 19.85
CA PRO A 200 -6.65 4.39 19.64
C PRO A 200 -8.05 3.78 19.42
N PHE A 201 -8.12 2.83 18.50
CA PHE A 201 -9.35 2.14 18.15
C PHE A 201 -9.16 0.62 18.23
N ARG A 202 -10.26 -0.11 18.28
CA ARG A 202 -10.27 -1.57 18.20
C ARG A 202 -10.74 -2.02 16.82
N ALA A 203 -10.14 -3.09 16.32
CA ALA A 203 -10.63 -3.78 15.15
C ALA A 203 -11.90 -4.59 15.49
N ILE A 204 -12.75 -4.81 14.49
CA ILE A 204 -13.85 -5.78 14.62
C ILE A 204 -13.22 -7.17 14.77
N GLN A 205 -13.86 -8.05 15.54
CA GLN A 205 -13.32 -9.37 15.84
C GLN A 205 -12.98 -10.17 14.59
N LEU A 206 -11.87 -10.90 14.65
CA LEU A 206 -11.43 -11.81 13.58
C LEU A 206 -12.48 -12.90 13.34
N THR A 207 -12.92 -13.04 12.11
CA THR A 207 -13.89 -14.07 11.72
C THR A 207 -13.20 -15.27 11.07
N SER A 208 -13.71 -16.47 11.38
CA SER A 208 -13.21 -17.74 10.85
C SER A 208 -14.02 -18.28 9.68
N GLN A 209 -14.80 -17.41 8.99
CA GLN A 209 -15.60 -17.85 7.84
C GLN A 209 -14.69 -18.15 6.65
N LEU A 210 -14.80 -19.38 6.15
CA LEU A 210 -14.22 -19.79 4.85
C LEU A 210 -14.93 -19.03 3.74
N MET A 211 -14.37 -17.91 3.31
CA MET A 211 -14.83 -17.24 2.09
C MET A 211 -14.16 -17.94 0.91
N GLY A 212 -14.90 -18.74 0.17
CA GLY A 212 -14.40 -19.34 -1.08
C GLY A 212 -13.94 -18.25 -2.03
N VAL A 213 -12.65 -18.22 -2.35
CA VAL A 213 -12.13 -17.41 -3.45
C VAL A 213 -12.12 -18.32 -4.68
N ALA A 214 -12.82 -17.90 -5.74
CA ALA A 214 -12.73 -18.61 -7.01
C ALA A 214 -11.25 -18.65 -7.46
N VAL A 215 -10.81 -19.84 -7.89
CA VAL A 215 -9.48 -19.99 -8.51
C VAL A 215 -9.41 -19.03 -9.69
N GLN A 216 -8.50 -18.06 -9.60
CA GLN A 216 -8.36 -17.03 -10.63
C GLN A 216 -7.35 -17.50 -11.67
N ASP A 217 -7.75 -17.52 -12.94
CA ASP A 217 -6.82 -17.77 -14.04
C ASP A 217 -5.85 -16.59 -14.20
N SER A 218 -4.68 -16.86 -14.78
CA SER A 218 -3.68 -15.83 -15.14
C SER A 218 -4.26 -14.71 -16.01
N ALA A 219 -5.38 -14.96 -16.70
CA ALA A 219 -6.14 -13.94 -17.42
C ALA A 219 -6.62 -12.80 -16.50
N ALA A 220 -6.88 -13.06 -15.22
CA ALA A 220 -7.27 -12.03 -14.26
C ALA A 220 -6.19 -10.96 -14.02
N LEU A 221 -4.92 -11.31 -14.26
CA LEU A 221 -3.80 -10.37 -14.12
C LEU A 221 -3.89 -9.18 -15.09
N ILE A 222 -4.67 -9.28 -16.17
CA ILE A 222 -4.86 -8.16 -17.11
C ILE A 222 -5.42 -6.91 -16.41
N TYR A 223 -6.16 -7.10 -15.31
CA TYR A 223 -6.75 -6.02 -14.51
C TYR A 223 -5.79 -5.48 -13.44
N ASN A 224 -4.63 -6.11 -13.26
CA ASN A 224 -3.63 -5.64 -12.29
C ASN A 224 -3.17 -4.21 -12.65
N PRO A 225 -3.26 -3.24 -11.73
CA PRO A 225 -2.94 -1.83 -12.01
C PRO A 225 -1.49 -1.61 -12.43
N THR A 226 -0.55 -2.39 -11.91
CA THR A 226 0.87 -2.27 -12.29
C THR A 226 1.06 -2.71 -13.75
N ILE A 227 0.38 -3.77 -14.22
CA ILE A 227 0.40 -4.17 -15.63
C ILE A 227 -0.21 -3.04 -16.50
N GLN A 228 -1.30 -2.42 -16.05
CA GLN A 228 -1.92 -1.31 -16.77
C GLN A 228 -0.99 -0.08 -16.86
N LEU A 229 -0.23 0.19 -15.81
CA LEU A 229 0.80 1.23 -15.77
C LEU A 229 1.90 0.95 -16.81
N TYR A 230 2.42 -0.28 -16.87
CA TYR A 230 3.45 -0.66 -17.86
C TYR A 230 2.92 -0.63 -19.30
N LYS A 231 1.67 -1.01 -19.53
CA LYS A 231 1.03 -0.84 -20.85
C LYS A 231 0.89 0.63 -21.23
N GLN A 232 0.61 1.51 -20.28
CA GLN A 232 0.56 2.95 -20.52
C GLN A 232 1.94 3.49 -20.91
N THR A 233 3.02 2.98 -20.32
CA THR A 233 4.40 3.32 -20.71
C THR A 233 4.69 2.90 -22.15
N GLN A 234 4.21 1.73 -22.61
CA GLN A 234 4.31 1.34 -24.03
C GLN A 234 3.59 2.33 -24.95
N ASN A 235 2.39 2.80 -24.57
CA ASN A 235 1.65 3.79 -25.33
C ASN A 235 2.42 5.12 -25.46
N ILE A 236 3.12 5.53 -24.39
CA ILE A 236 3.99 6.72 -24.41
C ILE A 236 5.15 6.52 -25.41
N SER A 237 5.85 5.39 -25.33
CA SER A 237 6.95 5.07 -26.24
C SER A 237 6.49 5.01 -27.69
N GLN A 238 5.28 4.47 -27.95
CA GLN A 238 4.67 4.46 -29.29
C GLN A 238 4.40 5.88 -29.80
N LYS A 239 3.87 6.76 -28.94
CA LYS A 239 3.64 8.19 -29.31
C LYS A 239 4.94 8.95 -29.49
N ASN A 240 5.98 8.61 -28.74
CA ASN A 240 7.31 9.18 -28.93
C ASN A 240 7.89 8.83 -30.31
N ILE A 241 7.73 7.60 -30.79
CA ILE A 241 8.14 7.23 -32.17
C ILE A 241 7.42 8.11 -33.21
N GLU A 242 6.09 8.31 -33.04
CA GLU A 242 5.32 9.19 -33.95
C GLU A 242 5.85 10.61 -33.92
N LEU A 243 6.19 11.13 -32.74
CA LEU A 243 6.76 12.46 -32.57
C LEU A 243 8.12 12.58 -33.27
N GLN A 244 9.05 11.63 -33.03
CA GLN A 244 10.39 11.67 -33.67
C GLN A 244 10.32 11.59 -35.18
N LYS A 245 9.37 10.81 -35.75
CA LYS A 245 9.11 10.78 -37.20
C LYS A 245 8.65 12.13 -37.73
N ASN A 246 7.76 12.82 -37.02
CA ASN A 246 7.25 14.11 -37.44
C ASN A 246 8.30 15.24 -37.36
N LYS A 247 9.22 15.17 -36.36
CA LYS A 247 10.36 16.08 -36.24
C LYS A 247 11.36 15.99 -37.38
N ALA A 248 11.34 14.92 -38.16
CA ALA A 248 12.14 14.76 -39.38
C ALA A 248 11.51 15.42 -40.60
N LEU A 249 10.33 16.03 -40.50
CA LEU A 249 9.69 16.78 -41.57
C LEU A 249 10.27 18.20 -41.70
N PRO A 250 10.21 18.83 -42.88
CA PRO A 250 10.69 20.20 -43.08
C PRO A 250 9.94 21.19 -42.19
N GLY A 251 10.68 22.10 -41.55
CA GLY A 251 10.10 23.22 -40.81
C GLY A 251 9.78 24.41 -41.74
N LEU A 252 9.06 25.38 -41.19
CA LEU A 252 8.69 26.62 -41.84
C LEU A 252 9.33 27.81 -41.10
N ALA A 253 9.68 28.86 -41.83
CA ALA A 253 10.13 30.12 -41.25
C ALA A 253 9.38 31.29 -41.91
N ILE A 254 8.91 32.21 -41.10
CA ILE A 254 8.27 33.46 -41.56
C ILE A 254 9.06 34.60 -40.93
N GLY A 255 9.47 35.57 -41.77
CA GLY A 255 10.23 36.70 -41.29
C GLY A 255 9.76 38.02 -41.89
N TYR A 256 9.98 39.12 -41.15
CA TYR A 256 9.87 40.47 -41.59
C TYR A 256 11.24 41.12 -41.54
N PHE A 257 11.68 41.74 -42.65
CA PHE A 257 12.98 42.39 -42.77
C PHE A 257 12.78 43.85 -43.18
N ASN A 258 13.18 44.75 -42.33
CA ASN A 258 13.23 46.15 -42.69
C ASN A 258 14.58 46.46 -43.36
N GLN A 259 14.63 46.60 -44.69
CA GLN A 259 15.85 46.79 -45.46
C GLN A 259 16.37 48.24 -45.45
N GLY A 260 15.76 49.11 -44.65
CA GLY A 260 16.22 50.52 -44.52
C GLY A 260 15.85 51.47 -45.63
N GLU A 261 15.48 50.98 -46.80
CA GLU A 261 15.11 51.80 -47.94
C GLU A 261 13.61 52.18 -47.85
N ARG A 262 13.33 53.50 -47.79
CA ARG A 262 11.95 54.02 -47.58
C ARG A 262 10.98 53.67 -48.69
N SER A 263 11.47 53.47 -49.92
CA SER A 263 10.67 53.18 -51.12
C SER A 263 10.23 51.71 -51.23
N THR A 264 10.77 50.81 -50.45
CA THR A 264 10.42 49.38 -50.51
C THR A 264 8.99 49.13 -50.04
N PRO A 265 8.09 48.60 -50.88
CA PRO A 265 6.73 48.26 -50.49
C PRO A 265 6.73 47.30 -49.32
N VAL A 266 5.76 47.46 -48.40
CA VAL A 266 5.66 46.60 -47.17
C VAL A 266 5.57 45.10 -47.50
N GLY A 267 4.88 44.73 -48.59
CA GLY A 267 4.77 43.35 -49.07
C GLY A 267 6.12 42.68 -49.39
N ASN A 268 7.09 43.45 -49.89
CA ASN A 268 8.42 42.94 -50.25
C ASN A 268 9.34 42.74 -49.03
N ARG A 269 8.90 43.11 -47.82
CA ARG A 269 9.64 42.94 -46.59
C ARG A 269 9.36 41.60 -45.88
N PHE A 270 8.37 40.84 -46.36
CA PHE A 270 8.09 39.51 -45.84
C PHE A 270 8.95 38.43 -46.50
N ARG A 271 9.47 37.52 -45.71
CA ARG A 271 10.23 36.34 -46.17
C ARG A 271 9.54 35.09 -45.73
N PHE A 272 9.42 34.11 -46.60
CA PHE A 272 8.96 32.77 -46.31
C PHE A 272 10.11 31.82 -46.60
N GLY A 273 10.43 30.97 -45.61
CA GLY A 273 11.51 30.00 -45.71
C GLY A 273 11.02 28.59 -45.34
N ILE A 274 11.71 27.59 -45.87
CA ILE A 274 11.54 26.19 -45.48
C ILE A 274 12.87 25.74 -44.92
N THR A 275 12.82 25.19 -43.66
CA THR A 275 13.98 24.58 -43.04
C THR A 275 14.04 23.11 -43.42
N VAL A 276 14.97 22.73 -44.27
CA VAL A 276 15.09 21.34 -44.74
C VAL A 276 16.07 20.59 -43.84
N PRO A 277 15.68 19.44 -43.28
CA PRO A 277 16.55 18.61 -42.41
C PRO A 277 17.58 17.89 -43.29
N LEU A 278 18.75 18.49 -43.49
CA LEU A 278 19.85 17.89 -44.31
C LEU A 278 20.62 16.80 -43.60
N TRP A 279 20.65 16.82 -42.25
CA TRP A 279 21.41 15.89 -41.43
C TRP A 279 20.54 14.67 -41.00
N PHE A 280 20.21 13.80 -41.98
CA PHE A 280 19.32 12.65 -41.78
C PHE A 280 19.80 11.66 -40.73
N GLY A 281 21.10 11.56 -40.44
CA GLY A 281 21.69 10.67 -39.45
C GLY A 281 21.12 10.89 -38.04
N GLN A 282 20.95 12.17 -37.63
CA GLN A 282 20.38 12.53 -36.31
C GLN A 282 18.93 12.06 -36.18
N TYR A 283 18.11 12.36 -37.19
CA TYR A 283 16.68 11.97 -37.15
C TYR A 283 16.50 10.48 -37.18
N LYS A 284 17.27 9.75 -38.01
CA LYS A 284 17.28 8.28 -38.06
C LYS A 284 17.71 7.69 -36.73
N GLY A 285 18.73 8.26 -36.08
CA GLY A 285 19.20 7.86 -34.74
C GLY A 285 18.11 8.03 -33.71
N ASN A 286 17.45 9.17 -33.63
CA ASN A 286 16.37 9.46 -32.69
C ASN A 286 15.15 8.53 -32.88
N ILE A 287 14.76 8.26 -34.14
CA ILE A 287 13.66 7.36 -34.46
C ILE A 287 14.01 5.91 -34.02
N ASN A 288 15.23 5.47 -34.29
CA ASN A 288 15.67 4.11 -33.91
C ASN A 288 15.77 3.99 -32.39
N ALA A 289 16.30 4.99 -31.67
CA ALA A 289 16.32 5.04 -30.22
C ALA A 289 14.91 4.93 -29.62
N ALA A 290 13.95 5.69 -30.17
CA ALA A 290 12.55 5.61 -29.73
C ALA A 290 11.90 4.25 -30.00
N ARG A 291 12.27 3.56 -31.11
CA ARG A 291 11.83 2.18 -31.37
C ARG A 291 12.40 1.19 -30.33
N THR A 292 13.69 1.34 -30.04
CA THR A 292 14.34 0.51 -29.01
C THR A 292 13.70 0.73 -27.63
N GLU A 293 13.36 1.99 -27.30
CA GLU A 293 12.62 2.30 -26.07
C GLU A 293 11.27 1.56 -25.96
N LEU A 294 10.52 1.48 -27.07
CA LEU A 294 9.29 0.69 -27.13
C LEU A 294 9.55 -0.81 -26.88
N GLU A 295 10.59 -1.37 -27.51
CA GLU A 295 10.94 -2.78 -27.29
C GLU A 295 11.37 -3.04 -25.85
N ILE A 296 12.12 -2.13 -25.22
CA ILE A 296 12.45 -2.16 -23.78
C ILE A 296 11.18 -2.16 -22.94
N ALA A 297 10.21 -1.27 -23.25
CA ALA A 297 8.95 -1.18 -22.52
C ALA A 297 8.11 -2.48 -22.65
N LYS A 298 8.10 -3.11 -23.83
CA LYS A 298 7.45 -4.41 -24.05
C LYS A 298 8.10 -5.52 -23.23
N GLN A 299 9.43 -5.63 -23.27
CA GLN A 299 10.18 -6.65 -22.53
C GLN A 299 9.96 -6.51 -21.00
N LYS A 300 9.97 -5.28 -20.48
CA LYS A 300 9.65 -5.01 -19.08
C LYS A 300 8.22 -5.44 -18.71
N THR A 301 7.25 -5.18 -19.61
CA THR A 301 5.87 -5.62 -19.37
C THR A 301 5.75 -7.15 -19.36
N ASN A 302 6.40 -7.82 -20.31
CA ASN A 302 6.39 -9.29 -20.38
C ASN A 302 7.06 -9.91 -19.14
N GLY A 303 8.20 -9.36 -18.71
CA GLY A 303 8.87 -9.80 -17.49
C GLY A 303 7.99 -9.64 -16.24
N LEU A 304 7.32 -8.50 -16.10
CA LEU A 304 6.35 -8.27 -15.00
C LEU A 304 5.18 -9.27 -15.06
N GLN A 305 4.63 -9.52 -16.25
CA GLN A 305 3.54 -10.50 -16.39
C GLN A 305 3.97 -11.90 -15.97
N GLN A 306 5.16 -12.35 -16.37
CA GLN A 306 5.71 -13.63 -15.95
C GLN A 306 5.90 -13.69 -14.43
N GLN A 307 6.48 -12.65 -13.84
CA GLN A 307 6.67 -12.56 -12.39
C GLN A 307 5.34 -12.64 -11.64
N LEU A 308 4.34 -11.86 -12.04
CA LEU A 308 3.01 -11.86 -11.40
C LEU A 308 2.27 -13.18 -11.60
N SER A 309 2.46 -13.87 -12.73
CA SER A 309 1.89 -15.19 -12.96
C SER A 309 2.44 -16.22 -11.98
N VAL A 310 3.77 -16.21 -11.74
CA VAL A 310 4.38 -17.10 -10.75
C VAL A 310 3.91 -16.76 -9.33
N GLN A 311 3.84 -15.47 -8.98
CA GLN A 311 3.34 -15.01 -7.67
C GLN A 311 1.88 -15.42 -7.46
N LEU A 312 1.04 -15.35 -8.50
CA LEU A 312 -0.37 -15.77 -8.40
C LEU A 312 -0.48 -17.28 -8.15
N ILE A 313 0.30 -18.10 -8.85
CA ILE A 313 0.34 -19.55 -8.62
C ILE A 313 0.79 -19.86 -7.19
N GLN A 314 1.83 -19.19 -6.70
CA GLN A 314 2.32 -19.35 -5.33
C GLN A 314 1.23 -18.96 -4.31
N ALA A 315 0.57 -17.82 -4.50
CA ALA A 315 -0.51 -17.36 -3.60
C ALA A 315 -1.71 -18.32 -3.59
N GLN A 316 -2.05 -18.95 -4.72
CA GLN A 316 -3.09 -19.97 -4.81
C GLN A 316 -2.71 -21.26 -4.09
N ASN A 317 -1.46 -21.70 -4.21
CA ASN A 317 -0.98 -22.87 -3.49
C ASN A 317 -0.95 -22.61 -1.96
N GLU A 318 -0.53 -21.40 -1.54
CA GLU A 318 -0.60 -20.98 -0.15
C GLU A 318 -2.05 -20.93 0.37
N LEU A 319 -2.99 -20.42 -0.44
CA LEU A 319 -4.40 -20.43 -0.08
C LEU A 319 -4.89 -21.86 0.15
N THR A 320 -4.60 -22.80 -0.77
CA THR A 320 -5.01 -24.20 -0.66
C THR A 320 -4.43 -24.86 0.60
N MET A 321 -3.15 -24.62 0.89
CA MET A 321 -2.49 -25.15 2.08
C MET A 321 -3.12 -24.57 3.37
N ASN A 322 -3.37 -23.25 3.40
CA ASN A 322 -3.95 -22.58 4.56
C ASN A 322 -5.42 -22.95 4.76
N GLU A 323 -6.17 -23.20 3.70
CA GLU A 323 -7.56 -23.70 3.74
C GLU A 323 -7.62 -25.10 4.38
N GLN A 324 -6.75 -26.01 3.96
CA GLN A 324 -6.66 -27.34 4.54
C GLN A 324 -6.30 -27.28 6.03
N SER A 325 -5.34 -26.44 6.40
CA SER A 325 -4.95 -26.22 7.79
C SER A 325 -6.10 -25.66 8.62
N LEU A 326 -6.78 -24.63 8.14
CA LEU A 326 -7.92 -24.02 8.81
C LEU A 326 -9.07 -25.02 8.99
N LYS A 327 -9.39 -25.79 7.95
CA LYS A 327 -10.42 -26.83 8.02
C LYS A 327 -10.11 -27.89 9.08
N TYR A 328 -8.86 -28.36 9.16
CA TYR A 328 -8.43 -29.29 10.20
C TYR A 328 -8.66 -28.73 11.59
N TYR A 329 -8.20 -27.50 11.87
CA TYR A 329 -8.36 -26.91 13.19
C TYR A 329 -9.83 -26.63 13.53
N GLN A 330 -10.65 -26.19 12.59
CA GLN A 330 -12.09 -25.96 12.80
C GLN A 330 -12.86 -27.25 13.12
N THR A 331 -12.60 -28.31 12.37
CA THR A 331 -13.38 -29.55 12.49
C THR A 331 -12.89 -30.48 13.60
N THR A 332 -11.58 -30.51 13.84
CA THR A 332 -10.94 -31.50 14.71
C THR A 332 -10.11 -30.85 15.82
N GLY A 333 -9.17 -29.98 15.47
CA GLY A 333 -8.15 -29.48 16.37
C GLY A 333 -8.72 -28.82 17.62
N ILE A 334 -9.62 -27.83 17.45
CA ILE A 334 -10.22 -27.09 18.58
C ILE A 334 -11.06 -28.00 19.49
N LYS A 335 -11.82 -28.93 18.91
CA LYS A 335 -12.62 -29.88 19.72
C LYS A 335 -11.71 -30.72 20.57
N LYS A 336 -10.62 -31.26 20.01
CA LYS A 336 -9.66 -32.09 20.76
C LYS A 336 -8.87 -31.30 21.80
N ALA A 337 -8.48 -30.07 21.50
CA ALA A 337 -7.84 -29.19 22.47
C ALA A 337 -8.74 -28.95 23.71
N ASN A 338 -10.02 -28.67 23.49
CA ASN A 338 -10.97 -28.45 24.57
C ASN A 338 -11.23 -29.77 25.38
N GLU A 339 -11.29 -30.94 24.72
CA GLU A 339 -11.37 -32.23 25.39
C GLU A 339 -10.13 -32.48 26.28
N ILE A 340 -8.91 -32.16 25.76
CA ILE A 340 -7.67 -32.29 26.55
C ILE A 340 -7.71 -31.40 27.78
N ILE A 341 -8.05 -30.10 27.63
CA ILE A 341 -8.13 -29.17 28.77
C ILE A 341 -9.08 -29.68 29.84
N ASN A 342 -10.30 -30.07 29.44
CA ASN A 342 -11.33 -30.51 30.36
C ASN A 342 -10.96 -31.85 31.05
N THR A 343 -10.33 -32.77 30.32
CA THR A 343 -9.92 -34.06 30.86
C THR A 343 -8.71 -33.92 31.77
N ALA A 344 -7.70 -33.15 31.37
CA ALA A 344 -6.52 -32.87 32.19
C ALA A 344 -6.89 -32.19 33.51
N LYS A 345 -7.85 -31.25 33.48
CA LYS A 345 -8.37 -30.60 34.68
C LYS A 345 -9.02 -31.62 35.65
N ARG A 346 -9.89 -32.50 35.14
CA ARG A 346 -10.55 -33.53 35.97
C ARG A 346 -9.55 -34.49 36.59
N PHE A 347 -8.55 -34.99 35.84
CA PHE A 347 -7.51 -35.88 36.34
C PHE A 347 -6.61 -35.19 37.35
N PHE A 348 -6.38 -33.92 37.22
CA PHE A 348 -5.65 -33.13 38.21
C PHE A 348 -6.46 -32.97 39.51
N GLU A 349 -7.75 -32.64 39.41
CA GLU A 349 -8.66 -32.50 40.57
C GLU A 349 -8.92 -33.81 41.30
N SER A 350 -8.87 -34.97 40.60
CA SER A 350 -8.99 -36.30 41.22
C SER A 350 -7.68 -36.81 41.81
N GLY A 351 -6.55 -36.10 41.62
CA GLY A 351 -5.24 -36.52 42.09
C GLY A 351 -4.56 -37.59 41.21
N GLU A 352 -5.11 -37.92 40.05
CA GLU A 352 -4.53 -38.86 39.11
C GLU A 352 -3.35 -38.26 38.30
N ASN A 353 -3.29 -36.92 38.17
CA ASN A 353 -2.21 -36.18 37.55
C ASN A 353 -1.53 -35.23 38.54
N ASP A 354 -0.20 -35.15 38.46
CA ASP A 354 0.59 -34.11 39.13
C ASP A 354 0.59 -32.77 38.35
N TYR A 355 1.17 -31.73 38.96
CA TYR A 355 1.26 -30.39 38.36
C TYR A 355 2.00 -30.38 37.03
N ILE A 356 3.07 -31.16 36.87
CA ILE A 356 3.90 -31.17 35.66
C ILE A 356 3.10 -31.76 34.50
N ASN A 357 2.45 -32.92 34.72
CA ASN A 357 1.64 -33.56 33.67
C ASN A 357 0.40 -32.73 33.33
N TYR A 358 -0.24 -32.12 34.32
CA TYR A 358 -1.36 -31.20 34.07
C TYR A 358 -0.96 -30.02 33.22
N LEU A 359 0.12 -29.30 33.58
CA LEU A 359 0.60 -28.15 32.82
C LEU A 359 1.05 -28.51 31.41
N ARG A 360 1.71 -29.67 31.22
CA ARG A 360 2.09 -30.16 29.90
C ARG A 360 0.86 -30.36 29.01
N ASN A 361 -0.16 -31.06 29.53
CA ASN A 361 -1.38 -31.35 28.76
C ASN A 361 -2.14 -30.06 28.35
N ILE A 362 -2.31 -29.10 29.27
CA ILE A 362 -3.00 -27.84 28.93
C ILE A 362 -2.17 -26.96 27.99
N ASN A 363 -0.83 -26.99 28.14
CA ASN A 363 0.05 -26.24 27.21
C ASN A 363 -0.07 -26.77 25.77
N ASP A 364 -0.06 -28.11 25.59
CA ASP A 364 -0.24 -28.72 24.26
C ASP A 364 -1.60 -28.36 23.66
N ALA A 365 -2.65 -28.32 24.48
CA ALA A 365 -3.97 -27.89 24.02
C ALA A 365 -4.01 -26.38 23.66
N TYR A 366 -3.38 -25.53 24.44
CA TYR A 366 -3.27 -24.09 24.12
C TYR A 366 -2.46 -23.85 22.87
N LEU A 367 -1.41 -24.60 22.60
CA LEU A 367 -0.67 -24.54 21.33
C LEU A 367 -1.58 -24.86 20.13
N ILE A 368 -2.48 -25.83 20.25
CA ILE A 368 -3.47 -26.11 19.20
C ILE A 368 -4.41 -24.91 18.97
N GLN A 369 -4.86 -24.25 20.04
CA GLN A 369 -5.70 -23.05 19.93
C GLN A 369 -4.93 -21.88 19.26
N LEU A 370 -3.65 -21.68 19.59
CA LEU A 370 -2.81 -20.68 18.93
C LEU A 370 -2.64 -20.98 17.44
N LYS A 371 -2.36 -22.23 17.08
CA LYS A 371 -2.25 -22.66 15.68
C LYS A 371 -3.55 -22.45 14.90
N TYR A 372 -4.70 -22.59 15.55
CA TYR A 372 -5.99 -22.25 14.93
C TYR A 372 -6.10 -20.76 14.62
N LEU A 373 -5.73 -19.87 15.54
CA LEU A 373 -5.72 -18.43 15.28
C LEU A 373 -4.75 -18.06 14.15
N GLU A 374 -3.58 -18.70 14.12
CA GLU A 374 -2.63 -18.53 13.03
C GLU A 374 -3.20 -19.02 11.68
N ALA A 375 -3.90 -20.14 11.67
CA ALA A 375 -4.53 -20.67 10.46
C ALA A 375 -5.59 -19.70 9.90
N ILE A 376 -6.40 -19.07 10.78
CA ILE A 376 -7.38 -18.04 10.37
C ILE A 376 -6.65 -16.84 9.75
N ARG A 377 -5.60 -16.33 10.40
CA ARG A 377 -4.81 -15.22 9.90
C ARG A 377 -4.19 -15.54 8.54
N ASN A 378 -3.52 -16.69 8.41
CA ASN A 378 -2.81 -17.10 7.21
C ASN A 378 -3.77 -17.30 6.03
N TYR A 379 -4.94 -17.90 6.27
CA TYR A 379 -5.99 -18.05 5.27
C TYR A 379 -6.48 -16.70 4.74
N ASN A 380 -6.82 -15.77 5.64
CA ASN A 380 -7.26 -14.43 5.26
C ASN A 380 -6.15 -13.64 4.55
N GLN A 381 -4.89 -13.81 4.97
CA GLN A 381 -3.73 -13.20 4.31
C GLN A 381 -3.55 -13.71 2.87
N SER A 382 -3.74 -15.02 2.64
CA SER A 382 -3.67 -15.61 1.29
C SER A 382 -4.75 -15.05 0.37
N ILE A 383 -5.97 -14.88 0.87
CA ILE A 383 -7.07 -14.23 0.13
C ILE A 383 -6.70 -12.79 -0.23
N LEU A 384 -6.19 -12.04 0.74
CA LEU A 384 -5.80 -10.66 0.54
C LEU A 384 -4.69 -10.52 -0.52
N SER A 385 -3.71 -11.43 -0.49
CA SER A 385 -2.62 -11.48 -1.47
C SER A 385 -3.14 -11.74 -2.89
N ILE A 386 -4.05 -12.68 -3.07
CA ILE A 386 -4.66 -12.96 -4.38
C ILE A 386 -5.45 -11.74 -4.88
N LYS A 387 -6.26 -11.11 -4.02
CA LYS A 387 -7.01 -9.90 -4.39
C LYS A 387 -6.09 -8.74 -4.79
N TYR A 388 -4.96 -8.59 -4.11
CA TYR A 388 -3.94 -7.60 -4.47
C TYR A 388 -3.35 -7.89 -5.86
N LEU A 389 -2.91 -9.13 -6.11
CA LEU A 389 -2.32 -9.54 -7.37
C LEU A 389 -3.28 -9.41 -8.55
N THR A 390 -4.57 -9.64 -8.33
CA THR A 390 -5.61 -9.53 -9.37
C THR A 390 -6.22 -8.13 -9.49
N GLY A 391 -5.86 -7.20 -8.59
CA GLY A 391 -6.38 -5.83 -8.60
C GLY A 391 -7.84 -5.71 -8.16
N THR A 392 -8.34 -6.64 -7.34
CA THR A 392 -9.75 -6.71 -6.87
C THR A 392 -9.92 -6.31 -5.39
N LEU A 393 -9.01 -5.48 -4.86
CA LEU A 393 -9.02 -4.99 -3.48
C LEU A 393 -10.13 -3.99 -3.19
#